data_9695524db4b5c29ee815762608cd8d4b
#
_entry.id   9695524db4b5c29ee815762608cd8d4b
#
_cell.length_a   1.000
_cell.length_b   1.000
_cell.length_c   1.000
_cell.angle_alpha   90.00
_cell.angle_beta   90.00
_cell.angle_gamma   90.00
#
_symmetry.space_group_name_H-M   'P 1'
#
loop_
_entity.id
_entity.type
_entity.pdbx_description
1 polymer ?
#
loop_
_entity_poly.entity_id
_entity_poly.type
_entity_poly.pdbx_seq_one_letter_code
_entity_poly.pdbx_strand_id
1 'polypeptide(L)'
;MRHYAAYGSNLDPDRMRAYCPHSPMVGTGWLEGWRLTFAGEDVIGWEGAVCTIVESPGDRVFVALYDLHPWDAAELERVEGVTAGTYRKLHVRVATLDGEVTAWVYVFAGYEGGLPTAWYLSELANAAQKAGAPDDYVAQLRSHPTRTASA
;
A
#
# COMPACT_ATOMS: atom_id res chain seq x y z
N MET A 1 -10.37 9.60 14.60
CA MET A 1 -9.32 10.04 13.67
C MET A 1 -9.42 9.23 12.38
N ARG A 2 -9.24 9.88 11.26
CA ARG A 2 -9.55 9.32 9.95
C ARG A 2 -8.27 9.06 9.15
N HIS A 3 -7.26 8.50 9.79
CA HIS A 3 -5.98 8.26 9.13
C HIS A 3 -6.00 6.95 8.33
N TYR A 4 -5.80 7.09 7.03
CA TYR A 4 -5.58 5.98 6.13
C TYR A 4 -4.07 5.85 5.87
N ALA A 5 -3.53 4.65 6.06
CA ALA A 5 -2.12 4.36 5.82
C ALA A 5 -1.97 3.61 4.49
N ALA A 6 -1.31 4.25 3.55
CA ALA A 6 -1.06 3.69 2.23
C ALA A 6 0.35 3.08 2.19
N TYR A 7 0.47 1.86 1.72
CA TYR A 7 1.77 1.19 1.57
C TYR A 7 2.06 0.77 0.12
N GLY A 8 1.07 0.87 -0.75
CA GLY A 8 1.16 0.47 -2.15
C GLY A 8 1.12 1.65 -3.11
N SER A 9 0.36 1.51 -4.19
CA SER A 9 0.25 2.55 -5.23
C SER A 9 -0.22 3.89 -4.68
N ASN A 10 -1.01 3.87 -3.62
CA ASN A 10 -1.53 5.09 -2.99
C ASN A 10 -0.49 5.84 -2.16
N LEU A 11 0.74 5.32 -2.05
CA LEU A 11 1.87 6.09 -1.57
C LEU A 11 2.10 7.33 -2.43
N ASP A 12 1.73 7.26 -3.72
CA ASP A 12 1.86 8.40 -4.63
C ASP A 12 0.80 9.45 -4.31
N PRO A 13 1.20 10.63 -3.79
CA PRO A 13 0.24 11.66 -3.42
C PRO A 13 -0.53 12.23 -4.62
N ASP A 14 0.04 12.21 -5.81
CA ASP A 14 -0.66 12.66 -7.02
C ASP A 14 -1.80 11.72 -7.39
N ARG A 15 -1.56 10.42 -7.23
CA ARG A 15 -2.60 9.40 -7.45
C ARG A 15 -3.75 9.58 -6.45
N MET A 16 -3.42 9.75 -5.17
CA MET A 16 -4.45 9.98 -4.14
C MET A 16 -5.26 11.25 -4.42
N ARG A 17 -4.59 12.31 -4.84
CA ARG A 17 -5.28 13.57 -5.15
C ARG A 17 -6.26 13.42 -6.30
N ALA A 18 -5.98 12.53 -7.25
CA ALA A 18 -6.82 12.33 -8.43
C ALA A 18 -8.20 11.78 -8.07
N TYR A 19 -8.31 10.84 -7.13
CA TYR A 19 -9.61 10.27 -6.76
C TYR A 19 -10.06 10.56 -5.33
N CYS A 20 -9.18 11.08 -4.49
CA CYS A 20 -9.51 11.52 -3.14
C CYS A 20 -9.03 12.97 -2.93
N PRO A 21 -9.62 13.95 -3.65
CA PRO A 21 -9.09 15.31 -3.68
C PRO A 21 -9.21 16.06 -2.36
N HIS A 22 -10.02 15.58 -1.43
CA HIS A 22 -10.24 16.24 -0.14
C HIS A 22 -9.43 15.62 1.00
N SER A 23 -8.52 14.70 0.69
CA SER A 23 -7.80 13.88 1.67
C SER A 23 -6.29 14.10 1.56
N PRO A 24 -5.74 15.14 2.22
CA PRO A 24 -4.33 15.45 2.09
C PRO A 24 -3.45 14.43 2.79
N MET A 25 -2.22 14.28 2.28
CA MET A 25 -1.16 13.56 2.97
C MET A 25 -0.72 14.39 4.19
N VAL A 26 -0.74 13.79 5.36
CA VAL A 26 -0.40 14.48 6.62
C VAL A 26 0.90 14.00 7.24
N GLY A 27 1.53 13.00 6.70
CA GLY A 27 2.81 12.51 7.18
C GLY A 27 3.17 11.15 6.64
N THR A 28 4.24 10.61 7.14
CA THR A 28 4.71 9.27 6.83
C THR A 28 5.08 8.55 8.12
N GLY A 29 5.22 7.23 8.04
CA GLY A 29 5.60 6.45 9.20
C GLY A 29 5.92 5.01 8.83
N TRP A 30 6.04 4.20 9.86
CA TRP A 30 6.42 2.79 9.74
C TRP A 30 5.40 1.90 10.43
N LEU A 31 5.05 0.83 9.74
CA LEU A 31 4.20 -0.22 10.27
C LEU A 31 5.13 -1.33 10.78
N GLU A 32 5.44 -1.28 12.07
CA GLU A 32 6.36 -2.21 12.71
C GLU A 32 5.72 -3.58 12.86
N GLY A 33 6.48 -4.64 12.61
CA GLY A 33 5.98 -6.01 12.75
C GLY A 33 5.23 -6.52 11.52
N TRP A 34 5.38 -5.86 10.40
CA TRP A 34 4.76 -6.22 9.12
C TRP A 34 5.79 -6.26 8.01
N ARG A 35 5.50 -7.02 6.98
CA ARG A 35 6.36 -7.17 5.80
C ARG A 35 5.50 -6.97 4.55
N LEU A 36 6.00 -6.17 3.62
CA LEU A 36 5.35 -6.00 2.32
C LEU A 36 5.58 -7.23 1.47
N THR A 37 4.53 -7.70 0.83
CA THR A 37 4.56 -8.88 -0.03
C THR A 37 3.54 -8.75 -1.16
N PHE A 38 3.37 -9.81 -1.92
CA PHE A 38 2.48 -9.83 -3.08
C PHE A 38 1.57 -11.05 -3.00
N ALA A 39 0.36 -10.90 -3.56
CA ALA A 39 -0.66 -11.95 -3.50
C ALA A 39 -1.64 -11.77 -4.65
N GLY A 40 -2.52 -12.74 -4.85
CA GLY A 40 -3.64 -12.63 -5.77
C GLY A 40 -3.30 -12.75 -7.23
N GLU A 41 -2.15 -13.36 -7.57
CA GLU A 41 -1.81 -13.61 -8.96
C GLU A 41 -2.94 -14.39 -9.64
N ASP A 42 -3.44 -13.87 -10.74
CA ASP A 42 -4.52 -14.44 -11.54
C ASP A 42 -5.91 -14.43 -10.88
N VAL A 43 -6.08 -13.81 -9.71
CA VAL A 43 -7.37 -13.84 -8.97
C VAL A 43 -8.28 -12.67 -9.32
N ILE A 44 -7.72 -11.48 -9.59
CA ILE A 44 -8.50 -10.25 -9.72
C ILE A 44 -8.46 -9.65 -11.12
N GLY A 45 -8.17 -10.46 -12.14
CA GLY A 45 -8.13 -9.98 -13.52
C GLY A 45 -6.92 -9.11 -13.86
N TRP A 46 -5.97 -8.97 -12.93
CA TRP A 46 -4.71 -8.29 -13.17
C TRP A 46 -3.67 -9.30 -13.61
N GLU A 47 -2.76 -8.87 -14.46
CA GLU A 47 -1.57 -9.65 -14.75
C GLU A 47 -0.60 -9.49 -13.58
N GLY A 48 -0.22 -10.62 -12.95
CA GLY A 48 0.71 -10.65 -11.83
C GLY A 48 0.04 -10.39 -10.48
N ALA A 49 0.82 -10.59 -9.42
CA ALA A 49 0.37 -10.40 -8.05
C ALA A 49 0.31 -8.92 -7.68
N VAL A 50 -0.55 -8.58 -6.71
CA VAL A 50 -0.71 -7.22 -6.20
C VAL A 50 -0.10 -7.11 -4.80
N CYS A 51 0.21 -5.89 -4.42
CA CYS A 51 0.85 -5.56 -3.15
C CYS A 51 -0.10 -5.78 -1.97
N THR A 52 0.42 -6.41 -0.92
CA THR A 52 -0.25 -6.55 0.37
C THR A 52 0.80 -6.58 1.48
N ILE A 53 0.35 -6.76 2.72
CA ILE A 53 1.24 -6.90 3.87
C ILE A 53 0.83 -8.11 4.70
N VAL A 54 1.82 -8.71 5.36
CA VAL A 54 1.61 -9.83 6.30
C VAL A 54 2.38 -9.56 7.58
N GLU A 55 1.92 -10.12 8.69
CA GLU A 55 2.64 -10.02 9.96
C GLU A 55 4.02 -10.66 9.83
N SER A 56 5.04 -9.95 10.30
CA SER A 56 6.43 -10.40 10.24
C SER A 56 7.24 -9.70 11.32
N PRO A 57 7.43 -10.34 12.50
CA PRO A 57 8.21 -9.74 13.59
C PRO A 57 9.62 -9.36 13.12
N GLY A 58 10.05 -8.14 13.48
CA GLY A 58 11.37 -7.63 13.12
C GLY A 58 11.43 -6.89 11.80
N ASP A 59 10.38 -6.95 10.99
CA ASP A 59 10.29 -6.20 9.74
C ASP A 59 9.42 -4.95 9.92
N ARG A 60 9.43 -4.09 8.91
CA ARG A 60 8.60 -2.89 8.90
C ARG A 60 8.25 -2.47 7.48
N VAL A 61 7.11 -1.79 7.34
CA VAL A 61 6.61 -1.31 6.06
C VAL A 61 6.47 0.20 6.12
N PHE A 62 7.00 0.89 5.12
CA PHE A 62 6.85 2.34 4.99
C PHE A 62 5.44 2.68 4.53
N VAL A 63 4.81 3.68 5.18
CA VAL A 63 3.46 4.12 4.85
C VAL A 63 3.37 5.62 4.74
N ALA A 64 2.48 6.10 3.88
CA ALA A 64 2.03 7.48 3.86
C ALA A 64 0.69 7.58 4.58
N LEU A 65 0.54 8.59 5.41
CA LEU A 65 -0.70 8.84 6.16
C LEU A 65 -1.51 9.93 5.47
N TYR A 66 -2.78 9.64 5.25
CA TYR A 66 -3.74 10.58 4.67
C TYR A 66 -4.86 10.85 5.67
N ASP A 67 -5.25 12.12 5.81
CA ASP A 67 -6.45 12.47 6.55
C ASP A 67 -7.65 12.29 5.61
N LEU A 68 -8.28 11.12 5.69
CA LEU A 68 -9.33 10.77 4.75
C LEU A 68 -10.62 11.50 5.06
N HIS A 69 -11.04 12.35 4.13
CA HIS A 69 -12.30 13.07 4.25
C HIS A 69 -13.49 12.13 3.99
N PRO A 70 -14.60 12.27 4.74
CA PRO A 70 -15.77 11.42 4.52
C PRO A 70 -16.30 11.41 3.09
N TRP A 71 -16.16 12.51 2.36
CA TRP A 71 -16.58 12.59 0.96
C TRP A 71 -15.78 11.67 0.04
N ASP A 72 -14.54 11.32 0.44
CA ASP A 72 -13.65 10.48 -0.35
C ASP A 72 -13.70 9.00 0.05
N ALA A 73 -14.32 8.69 1.19
CA ALA A 73 -14.27 7.34 1.77
C ALA A 73 -14.85 6.28 0.83
N ALA A 74 -16.00 6.55 0.23
CA ALA A 74 -16.64 5.59 -0.68
C ALA A 74 -15.81 5.34 -1.92
N GLU A 75 -15.19 6.40 -2.46
CA GLU A 75 -14.32 6.28 -3.65
C GLU A 75 -13.07 5.47 -3.35
N LEU A 76 -12.45 5.69 -2.20
CA LEU A 76 -11.28 4.92 -1.79
C LEU A 76 -11.62 3.43 -1.67
N GLU A 77 -12.72 3.09 -1.02
CA GLU A 77 -13.13 1.71 -0.86
C GLU A 77 -13.50 1.04 -2.18
N ARG A 78 -14.08 1.80 -3.11
CA ARG A 78 -14.35 1.32 -4.46
C ARG A 78 -13.05 0.98 -5.19
N VAL A 79 -12.07 1.88 -5.14
CA VAL A 79 -10.75 1.69 -5.79
C VAL A 79 -10.02 0.50 -5.19
N GLU A 80 -10.11 0.31 -3.88
CA GLU A 80 -9.45 -0.80 -3.18
C GLU A 80 -10.23 -2.13 -3.32
N GLY A 81 -11.44 -2.10 -3.85
CA GLY A 81 -12.23 -3.31 -4.03
C GLY A 81 -12.75 -3.93 -2.74
N VAL A 82 -12.96 -3.13 -1.70
CA VAL A 82 -13.46 -3.62 -0.39
C VAL A 82 -14.85 -4.22 -0.53
N THR A 83 -15.73 -3.55 -1.26
CA THR A 83 -17.11 -4.03 -1.47
C THR A 83 -17.14 -5.36 -2.20
N ALA A 84 -16.19 -5.59 -3.12
CA ALA A 84 -16.07 -6.85 -3.85
C ALA A 84 -15.37 -7.96 -3.03
N GLY A 85 -14.89 -7.65 -1.83
CA GLY A 85 -14.20 -8.61 -0.98
C GLY A 85 -12.75 -8.88 -1.36
N THR A 86 -12.18 -8.12 -2.28
CA THR A 86 -10.78 -8.27 -2.72
C THR A 86 -9.82 -7.89 -1.60
N TYR A 87 -10.10 -6.79 -0.90
CA TYR A 87 -9.34 -6.32 0.23
C TYR A 87 -10.24 -6.17 1.45
N ARG A 88 -9.65 -6.31 2.63
CA ARG A 88 -10.34 -6.06 3.90
C ARG A 88 -9.63 -4.94 4.66
N LYS A 89 -10.40 -4.21 5.44
CA LYS A 89 -9.91 -3.10 6.25
C LYS A 89 -9.40 -3.62 7.59
N LEU A 90 -8.23 -3.14 8.00
CA LEU A 90 -7.61 -3.53 9.26
C LEU A 90 -7.07 -2.29 9.97
N HIS A 91 -7.36 -2.15 11.26
CA HIS A 91 -6.83 -1.04 12.07
C HIS A 91 -5.46 -1.41 12.62
N VAL A 92 -4.53 -0.48 12.53
CA VAL A 92 -3.12 -0.67 12.90
C VAL A 92 -2.58 0.56 13.62
N ARG A 93 -1.42 0.40 14.25
CA ARG A 93 -0.65 1.52 14.81
C ARG A 93 0.54 1.79 13.94
N VAL A 94 0.72 3.07 13.62
CA VAL A 94 1.82 3.54 12.77
C VAL A 94 2.78 4.35 13.63
N ALA A 95 4.06 4.00 13.59
CA ALA A 95 5.11 4.75 14.28
C ALA A 95 5.52 5.95 13.42
N THR A 96 5.39 7.15 13.98
CA THR A 96 5.78 8.40 13.32
C THR A 96 6.83 9.11 14.15
N LEU A 97 7.40 10.18 13.61
CA LEU A 97 8.33 11.03 14.36
C LEU A 97 7.69 11.67 15.59
N ASP A 98 6.37 11.85 15.56
CA ASP A 98 5.61 12.48 16.65
C ASP A 98 4.93 11.46 17.57
N GLY A 99 5.30 10.17 17.46
CA GLY A 99 4.71 9.10 18.25
C GLY A 99 3.83 8.19 17.41
N GLU A 100 3.10 7.29 18.07
CA GLU A 100 2.21 6.35 17.39
C GLU A 100 0.87 7.00 17.07
N VAL A 101 0.34 6.71 15.88
CA VAL A 101 -1.02 7.07 15.49
C VAL A 101 -1.78 5.84 15.06
N THR A 102 -3.09 5.81 15.35
CA THR A 102 -3.96 4.75 14.87
C THR A 102 -4.40 5.09 13.45
N ALA A 103 -4.31 4.10 12.58
CA ALA A 103 -4.70 4.24 11.18
C ALA A 103 -5.35 2.94 10.72
N TRP A 104 -5.88 2.92 9.49
CA TRP A 104 -6.28 1.66 8.89
C TRP A 104 -5.52 1.43 7.59
N VAL A 105 -5.39 0.16 7.26
CA VAL A 105 -4.81 -0.32 6.00
C VAL A 105 -5.82 -1.23 5.32
N TYR A 106 -5.63 -1.44 4.02
CA TYR A 106 -6.35 -2.48 3.30
C TYR A 106 -5.39 -3.62 3.01
N VAL A 107 -5.78 -4.84 3.38
CA VAL A 107 -4.98 -6.04 3.14
C VAL A 107 -5.73 -6.98 2.20
N PHE A 108 -5.00 -7.66 1.34
CA PHE A 108 -5.59 -8.61 0.40
C PHE A 108 -6.24 -9.77 1.16
N ALA A 109 -7.48 -10.10 0.78
CA ALA A 109 -8.27 -11.13 1.46
C ALA A 109 -7.95 -12.52 0.93
N GLY A 110 -6.68 -12.90 0.91
CA GLY A 110 -6.20 -14.19 0.42
C GLY A 110 -4.81 -14.44 0.93
N TYR A 111 -4.19 -15.50 0.43
CA TYR A 111 -2.86 -15.91 0.86
C TYR A 111 -1.78 -15.21 0.02
N GLU A 112 -0.62 -14.97 0.65
CA GLU A 112 0.52 -14.44 -0.11
C GLU A 112 1.00 -15.47 -1.12
N GLY A 113 1.54 -14.99 -2.22
CA GLY A 113 2.10 -15.83 -3.28
C GLY A 113 2.01 -15.16 -4.63
N GLY A 114 2.84 -15.59 -5.55
CA GLY A 114 2.94 -15.03 -6.88
C GLY A 114 3.93 -13.89 -6.97
N LEU A 115 4.16 -13.42 -8.18
CA LEU A 115 5.12 -12.36 -8.47
C LEU A 115 4.43 -11.19 -9.16
N PRO A 116 4.80 -9.94 -8.82
CA PRO A 116 4.29 -8.77 -9.53
C PRO A 116 4.93 -8.68 -10.91
N THR A 117 4.25 -7.96 -11.83
CA THR A 117 4.88 -7.59 -13.08
C THR A 117 5.97 -6.55 -12.82
N ALA A 118 6.94 -6.45 -13.73
CA ALA A 118 8.00 -5.44 -13.63
C ALA A 118 7.42 -4.02 -13.68
N TRP A 119 6.40 -3.81 -14.50
CA TRP A 119 5.73 -2.50 -14.59
C TRP A 119 5.08 -2.11 -13.25
N TYR A 120 4.32 -3.03 -12.66
CA TYR A 120 3.62 -2.78 -11.39
C TYR A 120 4.63 -2.49 -10.27
N LEU A 121 5.69 -3.28 -10.18
CA LEU A 121 6.73 -3.08 -9.17
C LEU A 121 7.43 -1.73 -9.34
N SER A 122 7.71 -1.32 -10.59
CA SER A 122 8.30 -0.02 -10.88
C SER A 122 7.41 1.12 -10.43
N GLU A 123 6.10 1.03 -10.71
CA GLU A 123 5.13 2.03 -10.27
C GLU A 123 5.07 2.12 -8.74
N LEU A 124 5.11 0.97 -8.06
CA LEU A 124 5.11 0.91 -6.61
C LEU A 124 6.36 1.58 -6.00
N ALA A 125 7.53 1.27 -6.56
CA ALA A 125 8.78 1.87 -6.10
C ALA A 125 8.83 3.37 -6.36
N ASN A 126 8.31 3.82 -7.51
CA ASN A 126 8.19 5.24 -7.82
C ASN A 126 7.24 5.96 -6.84
N ALA A 127 6.14 5.32 -6.49
CA ALA A 127 5.19 5.86 -5.51
C ALA A 127 5.86 6.02 -4.13
N ALA A 128 6.63 5.02 -3.69
CA ALA A 128 7.35 5.09 -2.42
C ALA A 128 8.37 6.23 -2.43
N GLN A 129 9.09 6.40 -3.53
CA GLN A 129 10.06 7.49 -3.68
C GLN A 129 9.37 8.85 -3.61
N LYS A 130 8.25 9.03 -4.28
CA LYS A 130 7.48 10.27 -4.22
C LYS A 130 6.96 10.59 -2.81
N ALA A 131 6.63 9.57 -2.04
CA ALA A 131 6.18 9.75 -0.66
C ALA A 131 7.32 10.06 0.31
N GLY A 132 8.57 9.98 -0.14
CA GLY A 132 9.72 10.28 0.68
C GLY A 132 10.32 9.08 1.41
N ALA A 133 10.06 7.87 0.95
CA ALA A 133 10.65 6.67 1.53
C ALA A 133 12.19 6.73 1.44
N PRO A 134 12.92 6.15 2.41
CA PRO A 134 14.37 6.10 2.35
C PRO A 134 14.88 5.38 1.09
N ASP A 135 16.03 5.79 0.60
CA ASP A 135 16.60 5.24 -0.64
C ASP A 135 16.82 3.73 -0.56
N ASP A 136 17.24 3.21 0.59
CA ASP A 136 17.45 1.78 0.79
C ASP A 136 16.13 0.99 0.73
N TYR A 137 15.04 1.56 1.23
CA TYR A 137 13.71 0.96 1.13
C TYR A 137 13.26 0.88 -0.34
N VAL A 138 13.43 1.97 -1.09
CA VAL A 138 13.09 2.02 -2.52
C VAL A 138 13.93 1.03 -3.30
N ALA A 139 15.25 0.95 -3.02
CA ALA A 139 16.14 0.02 -3.68
C ALA A 139 15.74 -1.44 -3.42
N GLN A 140 15.35 -1.75 -2.19
CA GLN A 140 14.88 -3.08 -1.82
C GLN A 140 13.60 -3.45 -2.58
N LEU A 141 12.66 -2.51 -2.72
CA LEU A 141 11.47 -2.73 -3.55
C LEU A 141 11.84 -3.05 -4.98
N ARG A 142 12.75 -2.27 -5.58
CA ARG A 142 13.16 -2.45 -6.98
C ARG A 142 13.86 -3.79 -7.21
N SER A 143 14.45 -4.37 -6.18
CA SER A 143 15.17 -5.64 -6.27
C SER A 143 14.26 -6.87 -6.15
N HIS A 144 12.98 -6.69 -5.85
CA HIS A 144 12.04 -7.79 -5.69
C HIS A 144 11.89 -8.56 -7.02
N PRO A 145 11.85 -9.91 -6.97
CA PRO A 145 11.62 -10.69 -8.18
C PRO A 145 10.30 -10.33 -8.86
N THR A 146 10.32 -10.36 -10.19
CA THR A 146 9.14 -10.05 -11.00
C THR A 146 8.76 -11.22 -11.89
N ARG A 147 7.50 -11.22 -12.28
CA ARG A 147 6.98 -12.18 -13.23
C ARG A 147 7.59 -11.93 -14.60
N THR A 148 8.04 -13.01 -15.25
CA THR A 148 8.51 -12.93 -16.64
C THR A 148 7.31 -12.59 -17.54
N ALA A 149 7.50 -11.64 -18.45
CA ALA A 149 6.46 -11.29 -19.41
C ALA A 149 6.07 -12.52 -20.22
N SER A 150 4.77 -12.76 -20.36
CA SER A 150 4.27 -13.82 -21.23
C SER A 150 4.65 -13.50 -22.67
N ALA A 151 5.29 -14.46 -23.31
CA ALA A 151 5.65 -14.33 -24.71
C ALA A 151 4.37 -14.32 -25.57
#